data_1e15415afef5100f2a758e42f84b3d07
#
_entry.id   1e15415afef5100f2a758e42f84b3d07
#
_cell.length_a   1.000
_cell.length_b   1.000
_cell.length_c   1.000
_cell.angle_alpha   90.00
_cell.angle_beta   90.00
_cell.angle_gamma   90.00
#
_symmetry.space_group_name_H-M   'P 1'
#
loop_
_entity.id
_entity.type
_entity.pdbx_description
1 polymer ?
#
loop_
_entity_poly.entity_id
_entity_poly.type
_entity_poly.pdbx_seq_one_letter_code
_entity_poly.pdbx_strand_id
1 'polypeptide(L)'
;MPCGGYFSVDSLRGVLVLVVDSHPRGRETLREILSYCGALVTPTASVDEAAGVMRQVKPDVLIVALPEGDDVAFIRDVRSLKPEEGGVVPAIAIARDADDDLARSRGYQASLRTPLDPWELCRLVSSLMTVR
;
A
#
# COMPACT_ATOMS: atom_id res chain seq x y z
N MET A 1 21.81 -6.85 -15.56
CA MET A 1 21.23 -7.31 -15.17
C MET A 1 20.30 -7.60 -15.54
N PRO A 2 20.06 -8.01 -15.42
CA PRO A 2 19.09 -8.51 -15.72
C PRO A 2 18.19 -8.11 -16.03
N CYS A 3 17.86 -8.08 -16.64
CA CYS A 3 17.07 -7.73 -16.74
C CYS A 3 15.84 -8.17 -16.83
N GLY A 4 15.28 -9.19 -17.18
CA GLY A 4 13.94 -9.61 -17.04
C GLY A 4 13.60 -9.55 -15.65
N GLY A 5 12.71 -9.39 -15.08
CA GLY A 5 12.41 -9.26 -13.68
C GLY A 5 13.22 -8.21 -12.97
N TYR A 6 14.04 -7.56 -13.67
CA TYR A 6 14.86 -6.51 -13.14
C TYR A 6 14.04 -5.26 -12.89
N PHE A 7 14.32 -4.61 -11.77
CA PHE A 7 13.51 -3.51 -11.31
C PHE A 7 14.33 -2.25 -11.24
N SER A 8 13.95 -1.21 -11.93
CA SER A 8 14.69 0.03 -11.94
C SER A 8 14.29 0.93 -10.78
N VAL A 9 15.16 1.88 -10.43
CA VAL A 9 14.89 2.83 -9.35
C VAL A 9 13.77 3.80 -9.71
N ASP A 10 13.33 3.82 -10.97
CA ASP A 10 12.25 4.70 -11.40
C ASP A 10 10.94 3.96 -11.67
N SER A 11 10.85 2.69 -11.27
CA SER A 11 9.71 1.86 -11.63
C SER A 11 8.38 2.37 -11.07
N LEU A 12 8.43 3.14 -9.98
CA LEU A 12 7.22 3.69 -9.37
C LEU A 12 7.13 5.21 -9.56
N ARG A 13 7.81 5.73 -10.55
CA ARG A 13 7.83 7.17 -10.76
C ARG A 13 6.41 7.72 -10.96
N GLY A 14 6.06 8.73 -10.18
CA GLY A 14 4.76 9.37 -10.26
C GLY A 14 3.63 8.64 -9.57
N VAL A 15 3.89 7.47 -9.00
CA VAL A 15 2.86 6.72 -8.28
C VAL A 15 2.67 7.32 -6.89
N LEU A 16 1.43 7.68 -6.58
CA LEU A 16 1.09 8.23 -5.26
C LEU A 16 0.72 7.07 -4.32
N VAL A 17 1.52 6.92 -3.26
CA VAL A 17 1.33 5.83 -2.30
C VAL A 17 0.94 6.41 -0.95
N LEU A 18 -0.18 5.97 -0.42
CA LEU A 18 -0.60 6.31 0.93
C LEU A 18 -0.26 5.13 1.83
N VAL A 19 0.59 5.37 2.83
CA VAL A 19 1.02 4.36 3.79
C VAL A 19 0.32 4.60 5.11
N VAL A 20 -0.29 3.56 5.67
CA VAL A 20 -0.91 3.62 6.99
C VAL A 20 -0.22 2.57 7.87
N ASP A 21 0.65 3.02 8.75
CA ASP A 21 1.43 2.12 9.62
C ASP A 21 1.56 2.78 10.98
N SER A 22 1.04 2.12 12.01
CA SER A 22 1.05 2.66 13.37
C SER A 22 2.44 2.63 14.01
N HIS A 23 3.38 1.86 13.47
CA HIS A 23 4.73 1.77 13.98
C HIS A 23 5.64 2.76 13.27
N PRO A 24 6.29 3.70 13.99
CA PRO A 24 7.13 4.71 13.33
C PRO A 24 8.26 4.10 12.49
N ARG A 25 8.89 3.03 12.98
CA ARG A 25 10.00 2.41 12.25
C ARG A 25 9.53 1.74 10.97
N GLY A 26 8.42 1.01 11.04
CA GLY A 26 7.85 0.39 9.85
C GLY A 26 7.41 1.42 8.83
N ARG A 27 6.79 2.48 9.32
CA ARG A 27 6.33 3.58 8.47
C ARG A 27 7.51 4.22 7.73
N GLU A 28 8.61 4.46 8.43
CA GLU A 28 9.79 5.04 7.80
C GLU A 28 10.43 4.10 6.80
N THR A 29 10.48 2.81 7.13
CA THR A 29 11.04 1.80 6.22
C THR A 29 10.24 1.75 4.91
N LEU A 30 8.91 1.75 5.00
CA LEU A 30 8.07 1.74 3.81
C LEU A 30 8.29 3.00 2.98
N ARG A 31 8.38 4.16 3.65
CA ARG A 31 8.62 5.41 2.94
C ARG A 31 9.95 5.37 2.19
N GLU A 32 10.99 4.87 2.84
CA GLU A 32 12.33 4.82 2.22
C GLU A 32 12.35 3.89 1.01
N ILE A 33 11.78 2.70 1.15
CA ILE A 33 11.78 1.73 0.06
C ILE A 33 11.04 2.29 -1.17
N LEU A 34 9.84 2.79 -0.94
CA LEU A 34 9.00 3.24 -2.04
C LEU A 34 9.55 4.51 -2.67
N SER A 35 10.07 5.43 -1.86
CA SER A 35 10.68 6.66 -2.39
C SER A 35 11.91 6.36 -3.22
N TYR A 36 12.67 5.34 -2.84
CA TYR A 36 13.85 4.93 -3.60
C TYR A 36 13.47 4.52 -5.03
N CYS A 37 12.29 3.96 -5.20
CA CYS A 37 11.81 3.54 -6.52
C CYS A 37 11.03 4.63 -7.25
N GLY A 38 11.01 5.84 -6.71
CA GLY A 38 10.42 6.99 -7.40
C GLY A 38 9.00 7.34 -6.98
N ALA A 39 8.40 6.59 -6.06
CA ALA A 39 7.03 6.87 -5.63
C ALA A 39 6.96 8.14 -4.81
N LEU A 40 5.80 8.79 -4.86
CA LEU A 40 5.46 9.91 -4.00
C LEU A 40 4.70 9.33 -2.81
N VAL A 41 5.33 9.32 -1.64
CA VAL A 41 4.81 8.60 -0.48
C VAL A 41 4.26 9.57 0.56
N THR A 42 3.05 9.31 1.01
CA THR A 42 2.46 10.03 2.14
C THR A 42 2.32 9.04 3.29
N PRO A 43 3.23 9.10 4.28
CA PRO A 43 3.14 8.20 5.42
C PRO A 43 2.16 8.76 6.45
N THR A 44 1.31 7.89 6.98
CA THR A 44 0.37 8.24 8.04
C THR A 44 0.45 7.21 9.15
N ALA A 45 0.12 7.64 10.37
CA ALA A 45 0.28 6.81 11.56
C ALA A 45 -1.04 6.20 12.04
N SER A 46 -2.16 6.66 11.51
CA SER A 46 -3.46 6.21 12.00
C SER A 46 -4.50 6.23 10.88
N VAL A 47 -5.59 5.53 11.15
CA VAL A 47 -6.73 5.50 10.23
C VAL A 47 -7.28 6.91 10.02
N ASP A 48 -7.36 7.72 11.08
CA ASP A 48 -7.89 9.07 10.97
C ASP A 48 -7.02 9.95 10.07
N GLU A 49 -5.70 9.86 10.21
CA GLU A 49 -4.80 10.60 9.33
C GLU A 49 -4.98 10.16 7.88
N ALA A 50 -5.04 8.85 7.66
CA ALA A 50 -5.18 8.32 6.31
C ALA A 50 -6.48 8.77 5.67
N ALA A 51 -7.58 8.72 6.43
CA ALA A 51 -8.88 9.18 5.93
C ALA A 51 -8.82 10.65 5.56
N GLY A 52 -8.13 11.46 6.36
CA GLY A 52 -7.98 12.88 6.07
C GLY A 52 -7.23 13.12 4.77
N VAL A 53 -6.16 12.34 4.54
CA VAL A 53 -5.40 12.46 3.30
C VAL A 53 -6.26 12.06 2.10
N MET A 54 -7.04 10.98 2.24
CA MET A 54 -7.86 10.52 1.12
C MET A 54 -8.95 11.51 0.73
N ARG A 55 -9.37 12.36 1.65
CA ARG A 55 -10.35 13.41 1.31
C ARG A 55 -9.73 14.51 0.46
N GLN A 56 -8.41 14.66 0.50
CA GLN A 56 -7.73 15.74 -0.22
C GLN A 56 -7.00 15.25 -1.46
N VAL A 57 -6.49 14.04 -1.41
CA VAL A 57 -5.66 13.47 -2.48
C VAL A 57 -6.13 12.05 -2.72
N LYS A 58 -6.23 11.67 -3.98
CA LYS A 58 -6.62 10.31 -4.33
C LYS A 58 -5.35 9.51 -4.59
N PRO A 59 -4.98 8.61 -3.70
CA PRO A 59 -3.76 7.82 -3.92
C PRO A 59 -3.96 6.80 -5.02
N ASP A 60 -2.87 6.38 -5.63
CA ASP A 60 -2.89 5.31 -6.64
C ASP A 60 -2.89 3.95 -5.97
N VAL A 61 -2.36 3.85 -4.76
CA VAL A 61 -2.31 2.58 -4.03
C VAL A 61 -2.24 2.87 -2.53
N LEU A 62 -2.86 1.99 -1.74
CA LEU A 62 -2.81 2.02 -0.28
C LEU A 62 -1.92 0.89 0.21
N ILE A 63 -1.09 1.18 1.21
CA ILE A 63 -0.32 0.14 1.90
C ILE A 63 -0.68 0.23 3.37
N VAL A 64 -1.24 -0.85 3.91
CA VAL A 64 -1.85 -0.86 5.24
C VAL A 64 -1.14 -1.86 6.13
N ALA A 65 -0.50 -1.36 7.19
CA ALA A 65 0.18 -2.18 8.19
C ALA A 65 -0.37 -1.80 9.55
N LEU A 66 -1.57 -2.26 9.85
CA LEU A 66 -2.30 -1.95 11.07
C LEU A 66 -2.52 -3.20 11.90
N PRO A 67 -2.77 -3.07 13.21
CA PRO A 67 -3.15 -4.22 14.02
C PRO A 67 -4.36 -4.92 13.45
N GLU A 68 -4.44 -6.22 13.73
CA GLU A 68 -5.58 -7.01 13.28
C GLU A 68 -6.88 -6.43 13.82
N GLY A 69 -7.88 -6.33 12.95
CA GLY A 69 -9.13 -5.67 13.31
C GLY A 69 -9.19 -4.27 12.76
N ASP A 70 -8.16 -3.48 13.03
CA ASP A 70 -8.11 -2.11 12.51
C ASP A 70 -7.96 -2.11 10.99
N ASP A 71 -7.16 -3.04 10.47
CA ASP A 71 -6.97 -3.17 9.03
C ASP A 71 -8.26 -3.60 8.32
N VAL A 72 -9.06 -4.45 8.98
CA VAL A 72 -10.35 -4.88 8.43
C VAL A 72 -11.34 -3.73 8.42
N ALA A 73 -11.41 -3.00 9.51
CA ALA A 73 -12.33 -1.86 9.60
C ALA A 73 -11.97 -0.77 8.61
N PHE A 74 -10.67 -0.49 8.47
CA PHE A 74 -10.21 0.56 7.57
C PHE A 74 -10.54 0.23 6.12
N ILE A 75 -10.24 -0.99 5.67
CA ILE A 75 -10.48 -1.32 4.26
C ILE A 75 -11.98 -1.37 3.96
N ARG A 76 -12.79 -1.80 4.93
CA ARG A 76 -14.24 -1.78 4.74
C ARG A 76 -14.74 -0.36 4.53
N ASP A 77 -14.24 0.58 5.32
CA ASP A 77 -14.64 1.98 5.17
C ASP A 77 -14.19 2.53 3.81
N VAL A 78 -12.97 2.19 3.38
CA VAL A 78 -12.47 2.61 2.07
C VAL A 78 -13.39 2.08 0.96
N ARG A 79 -13.73 0.79 1.02
CA ARG A 79 -14.55 0.17 -0.03
C ARG A 79 -15.99 0.69 -0.05
N SER A 80 -16.43 1.35 1.01
CA SER A 80 -17.75 1.96 1.03
C SER A 80 -17.77 3.33 0.34
N LEU A 81 -16.60 3.88 0.02
CA LEU A 81 -16.52 5.14 -0.71
C LEU A 81 -16.89 4.94 -2.18
N LYS A 82 -17.34 6.01 -2.82
CA LYS A 82 -17.58 5.97 -4.26
C LYS A 82 -16.26 5.77 -5.01
N PRO A 83 -16.29 5.19 -6.23
CA PRO A 83 -15.05 5.00 -6.99
C PRO A 83 -14.26 6.29 -7.18
N GLU A 84 -14.94 7.40 -7.44
CA GLU A 84 -14.26 8.69 -7.62
C GLU A 84 -13.67 9.23 -6.32
N GLU A 85 -14.09 8.69 -5.19
CA GLU A 85 -13.57 9.08 -3.88
C GLU A 85 -12.45 8.15 -3.41
N GLY A 86 -12.11 7.15 -4.20
CA GLY A 86 -11.07 6.20 -3.85
C GLY A 86 -11.57 4.82 -3.42
N GLY A 87 -12.86 4.54 -3.60
CA GLY A 87 -13.43 3.28 -3.13
C GLY A 87 -12.90 2.03 -3.80
N VAL A 88 -12.27 2.16 -4.97
CA VAL A 88 -11.71 1.02 -5.70
C VAL A 88 -10.18 1.08 -5.77
N VAL A 89 -9.55 1.92 -4.95
CA VAL A 89 -8.10 2.05 -4.98
C VAL A 89 -7.43 0.71 -4.63
N PRO A 90 -6.38 0.30 -5.37
CA PRO A 90 -5.66 -0.92 -5.01
C PRO A 90 -5.05 -0.80 -3.61
N ALA A 91 -5.11 -1.86 -2.83
CA ALA A 91 -4.62 -1.85 -1.45
C ALA A 91 -3.86 -3.13 -1.16
N ILE A 92 -2.77 -2.99 -0.41
CA ILE A 92 -1.90 -4.10 0.01
C ILE A 92 -1.91 -4.13 1.53
N ALA A 93 -2.19 -5.31 2.09
CA ALA A 93 -2.12 -5.52 3.53
C ALA A 93 -0.74 -6.06 3.90
N ILE A 94 -0.15 -5.56 4.97
CA ILE A 94 1.13 -6.05 5.47
C ILE A 94 0.93 -6.60 6.87
N ALA A 95 1.32 -7.86 7.08
CA ALA A 95 1.17 -8.51 8.37
C ALA A 95 2.15 -9.67 8.46
N ARG A 96 2.46 -10.07 9.70
CA ARG A 96 3.38 -11.18 9.93
C ARG A 96 2.88 -12.48 9.31
N ASP A 97 1.59 -12.72 9.42
CA ASP A 97 0.94 -13.94 8.94
C ASP A 97 0.03 -13.65 7.76
N ALA A 98 0.44 -12.74 6.90
CA ALA A 98 -0.36 -12.33 5.75
C ALA A 98 -0.71 -13.51 4.85
N ASP A 99 -1.93 -13.47 4.31
CA ASP A 99 -2.49 -14.51 3.47
C ASP A 99 -3.28 -13.80 2.37
N ASP A 100 -2.94 -14.06 1.11
CA ASP A 100 -3.56 -13.38 -0.02
C ASP A 100 -5.06 -13.64 -0.11
N ASP A 101 -5.48 -14.88 0.11
CA ASP A 101 -6.91 -15.20 0.02
C ASP A 101 -7.70 -14.46 1.08
N LEU A 102 -7.17 -14.45 2.30
CA LEU A 102 -7.82 -13.74 3.39
C LEU A 102 -7.86 -12.24 3.11
N ALA A 103 -6.75 -11.68 2.64
CA ALA A 103 -6.67 -10.27 2.32
C ALA A 103 -7.69 -9.89 1.25
N ARG A 104 -7.81 -10.71 0.20
CA ARG A 104 -8.78 -10.45 -0.86
C ARG A 104 -10.21 -10.51 -0.35
N SER A 105 -10.50 -11.44 0.55
CA SER A 105 -11.84 -11.55 1.12
C SER A 105 -12.21 -10.32 1.94
N ARG A 106 -11.21 -9.57 2.42
CA ARG A 106 -11.41 -8.37 3.21
C ARG A 106 -11.47 -7.09 2.37
N GLY A 107 -11.07 -7.16 1.11
CA GLY A 107 -11.10 -6.01 0.22
C GLY A 107 -9.74 -5.52 -0.25
N TYR A 108 -8.65 -6.22 0.09
CA TYR A 108 -7.30 -5.91 -0.39
C TYR A 108 -7.04 -6.67 -1.69
N GLN A 109 -6.17 -6.14 -2.52
CA GLN A 109 -5.76 -6.84 -3.74
C GLN A 109 -4.70 -7.88 -3.46
N ALA A 110 -3.85 -7.65 -2.44
CA ALA A 110 -2.75 -8.56 -2.13
C ALA A 110 -2.28 -8.33 -0.71
N SER A 111 -1.36 -9.18 -0.25
CA SER A 111 -0.75 -9.04 1.05
C SER A 111 0.73 -9.35 0.97
N LEU A 112 1.48 -8.86 1.95
CA LEU A 112 2.91 -9.16 2.08
C LEU A 112 3.22 -9.48 3.53
N ARG A 113 4.11 -10.45 3.73
CA ARG A 113 4.55 -10.85 5.06
C ARG A 113 5.75 -10.04 5.50
N THR A 114 5.85 -9.82 6.81
CA THR A 114 7.06 -9.24 7.40
C THR A 114 7.97 -10.38 7.83
N PRO A 115 9.31 -10.17 7.77
CA PRO A 115 10.01 -8.97 7.32
C PRO A 115 9.85 -8.74 5.80
N LEU A 116 9.73 -7.48 5.42
CA LEU A 116 9.49 -7.13 4.03
C LEU A 116 10.74 -7.32 3.16
N ASP A 117 10.50 -7.84 1.95
CA ASP A 117 11.50 -7.83 0.89
C ASP A 117 11.25 -6.56 0.07
N PRO A 118 12.19 -5.61 0.04
CA PRO A 118 11.96 -4.35 -0.67
C PRO A 118 11.62 -4.54 -2.15
N TRP A 119 12.26 -5.49 -2.82
CA TRP A 119 12.00 -5.71 -4.24
C TRP A 119 10.63 -6.31 -4.47
N GLU A 120 10.21 -7.20 -3.58
CA GLU A 120 8.88 -7.80 -3.68
C GLU A 120 7.80 -6.73 -3.52
N LEU A 121 7.98 -5.83 -2.56
CA LEU A 121 7.04 -4.73 -2.34
C LEU A 121 6.92 -3.87 -3.59
N CYS A 122 8.05 -3.44 -4.13
CA CYS A 122 8.04 -2.55 -5.30
C CYS A 122 7.49 -3.24 -6.54
N ARG A 123 7.82 -4.52 -6.74
CA ARG A 123 7.26 -5.26 -7.87
C ARG A 123 5.75 -5.40 -7.76
N LEU A 124 5.26 -5.66 -6.54
CA LEU A 124 3.82 -5.80 -6.34
C LEU A 124 3.09 -4.50 -6.63
N VAL A 125 3.60 -3.38 -6.12
CA VAL A 125 2.99 -2.08 -6.39
C VAL A 125 2.98 -1.81 -7.88
N SER A 126 4.11 -2.06 -8.55
CA SER A 126 4.21 -1.84 -9.99
C SER A 126 3.20 -2.69 -10.75
N SER A 127 3.03 -3.96 -10.36
CA SER A 127 2.10 -4.85 -11.05
C SER A 127 0.65 -4.39 -10.88
N LEU A 128 0.30 -3.83 -9.73
CA LEU A 128 -1.04 -3.31 -9.51
C LEU A 128 -1.31 -2.08 -10.37
N MET A 129 -0.28 -1.30 -10.67
CA MET A 129 -0.45 -0.13 -11.53
C MET A 129 -0.65 -0.54 -12.99
N THR A 130 -0.03 -1.62 -13.42
CA THR A 130 -0.09 -2.03 -14.83
C THR A 130 -1.37 -2.76 -15.19
N VAL A 131 -2.11 -3.27 -14.24
CA VAL A 131 -3.36 -4.00 -14.53
C VAL A 131 -4.61 -3.12 -14.42
N ARG A 132 -4.44 -1.85 -14.21
CA ARG A 132 -5.55 -0.91 -14.07
C ARG A 132 -6.19 -0.56 -15.39
#